data_7d044303ca4345c48c427e36fa069ba0
#
_entry.id   7d044303ca4345c48c427e36fa069ba0
#
_cell.length_a   1.000
_cell.length_b   1.000
_cell.length_c   1.000
_cell.angle_alpha   90.00
_cell.angle_beta   90.00
_cell.angle_gamma   90.00
#
_symmetry.space_group_name_H-M   'P 1'
#
loop_
_entity.id
_entity.type
_entity.pdbx_description
1 polymer ?
#
loop_
_entity_poly.entity_id
_entity_poly.type
_entity_poly.pdbx_seq_one_letter_code
_entity_poly.pdbx_strand_id
1 'polypeptide(L)'
;LGDVYKRQPFNDEKTLSLFSSPDALGITSEQLKAAVGDKGITVGAIGLPEFGTPFVRGMLEDTRPKNFSELVRISGFSHGTNVWLNNARDLITSGKVKLEEAISTRDDIMNYLIEHHVKPLTAFKVMENVRKGNGLEKGNSNNRKELEDARVPQWFIDSCLKISYLFPRAHAVAYVMMAFRIAWFKVYEPLAYYAAYFTIRAEGAFNAAVILRGLASQSAELARINSLPHPM
;
A
#
# COMPACT_ATOMS: atom_id res chain seq x y z
N LEU A 1 26.10 -11.02 5.15
CA LEU A 1 24.70 -10.70 4.81
C LEU A 1 23.70 -11.17 5.89
N GLY A 2 23.89 -12.35 6.51
CA GLY A 2 22.99 -12.87 7.55
C GLY A 2 22.81 -11.98 8.78
N ASP A 3 23.84 -11.30 9.23
CA ASP A 3 23.78 -10.42 10.42
C ASP A 3 23.07 -9.09 10.16
N VAL A 4 23.12 -8.58 8.94
CA VAL A 4 22.38 -7.35 8.55
C VAL A 4 20.88 -7.60 8.60
N TYR A 5 20.39 -8.75 8.14
CA TYR A 5 18.97 -9.10 8.21
C TYR A 5 18.44 -9.26 9.63
N LYS A 6 19.28 -9.69 10.59
CA LYS A 6 18.91 -9.79 12.01
C LYS A 6 18.83 -8.43 12.69
N ARG A 7 19.48 -7.40 12.15
CA ARG A 7 19.51 -6.04 12.69
C ARG A 7 18.40 -5.13 12.19
N GLN A 8 17.46 -5.63 11.38
CA GLN A 8 16.35 -4.88 10.82
C GLN A 8 15.03 -5.37 11.41
N PRO A 9 14.70 -5.00 12.65
CA PRO A 9 13.43 -5.41 13.25
C PRO A 9 12.26 -4.71 12.57
N PHE A 10 11.18 -5.44 12.26
CA PHE A 10 9.99 -4.91 11.61
C PHE A 10 9.15 -3.97 12.51
N ASN A 11 9.60 -3.71 13.72
CA ASN A 11 9.04 -2.73 14.64
C ASN A 11 9.98 -1.53 14.88
N ASP A 12 10.97 -1.31 14.02
CA ASP A 12 11.83 -0.12 14.11
C ASP A 12 11.00 1.14 13.87
N GLU A 13 10.84 1.95 14.89
CA GLU A 13 9.96 3.12 14.89
C GLU A 13 10.39 4.19 13.87
N LYS A 14 11.70 4.38 13.72
CA LYS A 14 12.24 5.35 12.76
C LYS A 14 12.00 4.92 11.32
N THR A 15 12.13 3.64 11.02
CA THR A 15 11.76 3.10 9.70
C THR A 15 10.25 3.15 9.47
N LEU A 16 9.44 2.81 10.48
CA LEU A 16 7.98 2.90 10.39
C LEU A 16 7.51 4.33 10.13
N SER A 17 8.11 5.33 10.78
CA SER A 17 7.73 6.72 10.61
C SER A 17 7.85 7.21 9.17
N LEU A 18 8.70 6.59 8.34
CA LEU A 18 8.89 6.92 6.93
C LEU A 18 7.61 6.74 6.10
N PHE A 19 6.71 5.85 6.53
CA PHE A 19 5.43 5.57 5.87
C PHE A 19 4.33 6.57 6.27
N SER A 20 4.58 7.45 7.23
CA SER A 20 3.63 8.48 7.68
C SER A 20 4.20 9.90 7.68
N SER A 21 5.54 10.06 7.62
CA SER A 21 6.24 11.35 7.66
C SER A 21 7.60 11.24 6.95
N PRO A 22 8.18 12.32 6.42
CA PRO A 22 9.55 12.34 5.92
C PRO A 22 10.60 12.63 7.00
N ASP A 23 10.21 12.88 8.24
CA ASP A 23 11.10 13.38 9.32
C ASP A 23 12.29 12.47 9.60
N ALA A 24 12.11 11.15 9.44
CA ALA A 24 13.20 10.17 9.56
C ALA A 24 14.36 10.41 8.57
N LEU A 25 14.13 11.16 7.50
CA LEU A 25 15.13 11.55 6.49
C LEU A 25 15.79 12.88 6.81
N GLY A 26 15.44 13.55 7.91
CA GLY A 26 15.94 14.86 8.28
C GLY A 26 15.38 16.02 7.41
N ILE A 27 14.23 15.81 6.77
CA ILE A 27 13.53 16.83 5.97
C ILE A 27 12.09 17.00 6.46
N THR A 28 11.56 18.22 6.30
CA THR A 28 10.17 18.51 6.66
C THR A 28 9.21 18.16 5.52
N SER A 29 7.92 18.06 5.84
CA SER A 29 6.87 17.89 4.82
C SER A 29 6.83 19.05 3.84
N GLU A 30 7.11 20.29 4.28
CA GLU A 30 7.19 21.47 3.42
C GLU A 30 8.36 21.39 2.44
N GLN A 31 9.54 20.96 2.90
CA GLN A 31 10.70 20.73 2.03
C GLN A 31 10.42 19.63 1.00
N LEU A 32 9.76 18.56 1.42
CA LEU A 32 9.38 17.49 0.50
C LEU A 32 8.37 17.96 -0.55
N LYS A 33 7.33 18.72 -0.15
CA LYS A 33 6.35 19.34 -1.06
C LYS A 33 7.01 20.26 -2.07
N ALA A 34 7.93 21.12 -1.62
CA ALA A 34 8.65 22.03 -2.49
C ALA A 34 9.51 21.29 -3.54
N ALA A 35 10.10 20.14 -3.17
CA ALA A 35 10.95 19.35 -4.07
C ALA A 35 10.16 18.54 -5.11
N VAL A 36 8.95 18.07 -4.77
CA VAL A 36 8.15 17.17 -5.63
C VAL A 36 7.01 17.89 -6.36
N GLY A 37 6.85 19.18 -6.13
CA GLY A 37 5.70 19.96 -6.59
C GLY A 37 4.47 19.78 -5.68
N ASP A 38 3.52 20.69 -5.81
CA ASP A 38 2.38 20.92 -4.89
C ASP A 38 1.30 19.84 -4.93
N LYS A 39 1.68 18.56 -4.92
CA LYS A 39 0.74 17.42 -4.93
C LYS A 39 0.51 16.79 -3.57
N GLY A 40 0.73 17.53 -2.47
CA GLY A 40 0.34 17.08 -1.14
C GLY A 40 1.13 15.90 -0.56
N ILE A 41 2.30 15.56 -1.10
CA ILE A 41 3.08 14.43 -0.60
C ILE A 41 3.73 14.77 0.74
N THR A 42 3.34 14.03 1.78
CA THR A 42 3.82 14.24 3.16
C THR A 42 4.51 13.01 3.76
N VAL A 43 4.66 11.93 3.00
CA VAL A 43 5.28 10.68 3.47
C VAL A 43 6.65 10.45 2.82
N GLY A 44 7.59 9.88 3.58
CA GLY A 44 8.96 9.61 3.13
C GLY A 44 9.13 8.39 2.20
N ALA A 45 8.05 7.79 1.74
CA ALA A 45 8.05 6.51 1.01
C ALA A 45 8.49 6.58 -0.46
N ILE A 46 8.82 7.77 -0.99
CA ILE A 46 9.28 7.94 -2.38
C ILE A 46 10.48 7.03 -2.66
N GLY A 47 10.43 6.30 -3.77
CA GLY A 47 11.51 5.39 -4.18
C GLY A 47 11.50 4.02 -3.47
N LEU A 48 10.62 3.80 -2.50
CA LEU A 48 10.46 2.48 -1.89
C LEU A 48 9.65 1.56 -2.83
N PRO A 49 10.02 0.28 -2.95
CA PRO A 49 9.19 -0.70 -3.61
C PRO A 49 7.82 -0.76 -2.94
N GLU A 50 6.78 -1.09 -3.66
CA GLU A 50 5.40 -1.22 -3.20
C GLU A 50 4.73 0.10 -2.77
N PHE A 51 5.44 0.96 -2.04
CA PHE A 51 4.90 2.15 -1.37
C PHE A 51 5.25 3.49 -2.06
N GLY A 52 6.15 3.46 -3.05
CA GLY A 52 6.68 4.68 -3.68
C GLY A 52 5.79 5.30 -4.75
N THR A 53 4.76 4.61 -5.24
CA THR A 53 3.86 5.15 -6.27
C THR A 53 2.95 6.25 -5.73
N PRO A 54 2.51 7.23 -6.56
CA PRO A 54 1.57 8.27 -6.10
C PRO A 54 0.29 7.71 -5.47
N PHE A 55 -0.25 6.63 -6.04
CA PHE A 55 -1.46 5.99 -5.56
C PHE A 55 -1.29 5.41 -4.14
N VAL A 56 -0.21 4.67 -3.89
CA VAL A 56 0.03 4.06 -2.58
C VAL A 56 0.45 5.10 -1.55
N ARG A 57 1.21 6.14 -1.95
CA ARG A 57 1.49 7.26 -1.04
C ARG A 57 0.21 7.97 -0.59
N GLY A 58 -0.77 8.14 -1.48
CA GLY A 58 -2.11 8.63 -1.09
C GLY A 58 -2.79 7.73 -0.04
N MET A 59 -2.66 6.41 -0.16
CA MET A 59 -3.16 5.49 0.88
C MET A 59 -2.45 5.69 2.22
N LEU A 60 -1.12 5.85 2.20
CA LEU A 60 -0.32 6.12 3.39
C LEU A 60 -0.73 7.44 4.06
N GLU A 61 -1.03 8.47 3.29
CA GLU A 61 -1.51 9.76 3.79
C GLU A 61 -2.89 9.66 4.42
N ASP A 62 -3.80 8.94 3.78
CA ASP A 62 -5.16 8.72 4.29
C ASP A 62 -5.17 7.87 5.58
N THR A 63 -4.22 6.94 5.75
CA THR A 63 -4.26 5.93 6.83
C THR A 63 -3.25 6.14 7.94
N ARG A 64 -2.10 6.78 7.66
CA ARG A 64 -1.02 7.01 8.64
C ARG A 64 -0.66 5.77 9.44
N PRO A 65 -0.14 4.70 8.81
CA PRO A 65 0.11 3.41 9.45
C PRO A 65 1.10 3.52 10.60
N LYS A 66 0.84 2.77 11.67
CA LYS A 66 1.61 2.80 12.93
C LYS A 66 2.41 1.53 13.19
N ASN A 67 2.18 0.49 12.41
CA ASN A 67 2.83 -0.80 12.60
C ASN A 67 2.93 -1.59 11.28
N PHE A 68 3.73 -2.66 11.32
CA PHE A 68 3.96 -3.52 10.17
C PHE A 68 2.67 -4.19 9.63
N SER A 69 1.75 -4.56 10.51
CA SER A 69 0.48 -5.19 10.10
C SER A 69 -0.38 -4.26 9.27
N GLU A 70 -0.42 -2.98 9.61
CA GLU A 70 -1.13 -1.95 8.84
C GLU A 70 -0.49 -1.73 7.46
N LEU A 71 0.85 -1.80 7.34
CA LEU A 71 1.54 -1.76 6.05
C LEU A 71 1.16 -2.96 5.17
N VAL A 72 1.00 -4.15 5.76
CA VAL A 72 0.52 -5.34 5.03
C VAL A 72 -0.89 -5.11 4.48
N ARG A 73 -1.78 -4.48 5.25
CA ARG A 73 -3.12 -4.13 4.76
C ARG A 73 -3.09 -3.15 3.61
N ILE A 74 -2.27 -2.10 3.70
CA ILE A 74 -2.11 -1.11 2.62
C ILE A 74 -1.59 -1.77 1.34
N SER A 75 -0.62 -2.68 1.46
CA SER A 75 -0.16 -3.49 0.33
C SER A 75 -1.30 -4.33 -0.26
N GLY A 76 -2.13 -4.95 0.57
CA GLY A 76 -3.33 -5.67 0.12
C GLY A 76 -4.31 -4.79 -0.64
N PHE A 77 -4.61 -3.59 -0.15
CA PHE A 77 -5.48 -2.63 -0.83
C PHE A 77 -4.94 -2.21 -2.21
N SER A 78 -3.63 -2.06 -2.33
CA SER A 78 -2.99 -1.59 -3.56
C SER A 78 -2.93 -2.63 -4.68
N HIS A 79 -2.89 -3.91 -4.31
CA HIS A 79 -2.78 -5.02 -5.26
C HIS A 79 -4.13 -5.58 -5.72
N GLY A 80 -5.22 -5.26 -5.02
CA GLY A 80 -6.55 -5.70 -5.40
C GLY A 80 -7.24 -4.76 -6.38
N THR A 81 -8.30 -5.22 -7.01
CA THR A 81 -9.14 -4.42 -7.88
C THR A 81 -10.45 -4.07 -7.19
N ASN A 82 -10.81 -2.77 -7.16
CA ASN A 82 -11.98 -2.23 -6.46
C ASN A 82 -11.97 -2.52 -4.93
N VAL A 83 -10.77 -2.57 -4.36
CA VAL A 83 -10.59 -2.79 -2.92
C VAL A 83 -10.47 -1.46 -2.18
N TRP A 84 -9.72 -0.49 -2.72
CA TRP A 84 -9.45 0.78 -2.07
C TRP A 84 -10.45 1.86 -2.42
N LEU A 85 -10.46 2.34 -3.68
CA LEU A 85 -11.32 3.43 -4.11
C LEU A 85 -12.80 3.02 -4.11
N ASN A 86 -13.67 3.93 -3.65
CA ASN A 86 -15.10 3.71 -3.49
C ASN A 86 -15.47 2.51 -2.58
N ASN A 87 -14.53 2.03 -1.78
CA ASN A 87 -14.70 0.89 -0.90
C ASN A 87 -13.96 1.13 0.44
N ALA A 88 -12.83 0.48 0.69
CA ALA A 88 -12.11 0.56 1.98
C ALA A 88 -11.74 2.00 2.36
N ARG A 89 -11.32 2.84 1.40
CA ARG A 89 -11.01 4.24 1.63
C ARG A 89 -12.18 4.98 2.30
N ASP A 90 -13.36 4.89 1.70
CA ASP A 90 -14.54 5.62 2.18
C ASP A 90 -14.97 5.13 3.57
N LEU A 91 -14.86 3.83 3.82
CA LEU A 91 -15.17 3.23 5.11
C LEU A 91 -14.21 3.69 6.21
N ILE A 92 -12.91 3.77 5.90
CA ILE A 92 -11.86 4.14 6.85
C ILE A 92 -11.89 5.65 7.10
N THR A 93 -11.93 6.47 6.05
CA THR A 93 -11.89 7.94 6.18
C THR A 93 -13.14 8.51 6.82
N SER A 94 -14.29 7.85 6.68
CA SER A 94 -15.53 8.21 7.40
C SER A 94 -15.55 7.74 8.85
N GLY A 95 -14.56 6.96 9.31
CA GLY A 95 -14.53 6.38 10.65
C GLY A 95 -15.53 5.24 10.87
N LYS A 96 -16.18 4.75 9.81
CA LYS A 96 -17.16 3.66 9.90
C LYS A 96 -16.50 2.31 10.20
N VAL A 97 -15.28 2.10 9.70
CA VAL A 97 -14.50 0.87 9.85
C VAL A 97 -13.05 1.25 10.14
N LYS A 98 -12.42 0.53 11.05
CA LYS A 98 -10.99 0.70 11.32
C LYS A 98 -10.13 0.10 10.22
N LEU A 99 -8.89 0.59 10.09
CA LEU A 99 -7.93 0.07 9.11
C LEU A 99 -7.74 -1.45 9.25
N GLU A 100 -7.67 -1.96 10.49
CA GLU A 100 -7.46 -3.38 10.79
C GLU A 100 -8.66 -4.27 10.44
N GLU A 101 -9.84 -3.70 10.30
CA GLU A 101 -11.09 -4.43 10.04
C GLU A 101 -11.43 -4.48 8.55
N ALA A 102 -10.98 -3.47 7.76
CA ALA A 102 -11.31 -3.37 6.35
C ALA A 102 -10.73 -4.54 5.54
N ILE A 103 -11.46 -5.02 4.54
CA ILE A 103 -11.03 -6.12 3.67
C ILE A 103 -9.87 -5.65 2.78
N SER A 104 -8.68 -6.23 2.97
CA SER A 104 -7.47 -5.95 2.19
C SER A 104 -6.97 -7.14 1.39
N THR A 105 -7.13 -8.35 1.93
CA THR A 105 -6.71 -9.61 1.34
C THR A 105 -7.82 -10.64 1.37
N ARG A 106 -7.72 -11.69 0.55
CA ARG A 106 -8.72 -12.77 0.57
C ARG A 106 -8.84 -13.46 1.92
N ASP A 107 -7.74 -13.54 2.65
CA ASP A 107 -7.67 -14.17 3.96
C ASP A 107 -8.50 -13.39 5.00
N ASP A 108 -8.65 -12.07 4.83
CA ASP A 108 -9.49 -11.24 5.71
C ASP A 108 -10.95 -11.66 5.62
N ILE A 109 -11.43 -12.00 4.40
CA ILE A 109 -12.82 -12.43 4.21
C ILE A 109 -13.08 -13.75 4.96
N MET A 110 -12.19 -14.73 4.75
CA MET A 110 -12.39 -16.04 5.37
C MET A 110 -12.35 -15.97 6.89
N ASN A 111 -11.37 -15.26 7.47
CA ASN A 111 -11.21 -15.15 8.92
C ASN A 111 -12.38 -14.38 9.54
N TYR A 112 -12.76 -13.24 8.96
CA TYR A 112 -13.87 -12.44 9.44
C TYR A 112 -15.19 -13.24 9.49
N LEU A 113 -15.48 -13.98 8.43
CA LEU A 113 -16.69 -14.79 8.37
C LEU A 113 -16.70 -15.93 9.39
N ILE A 114 -15.54 -16.59 9.62
CA ILE A 114 -15.40 -17.64 10.64
C ILE A 114 -15.59 -17.04 12.04
N GLU A 115 -15.01 -15.87 12.33
CA GLU A 115 -15.17 -15.15 13.58
C GLU A 115 -16.65 -14.74 13.84
N HIS A 116 -17.42 -14.52 12.77
CA HIS A 116 -18.86 -14.27 12.81
C HIS A 116 -19.71 -15.56 12.75
N HIS A 117 -19.11 -16.70 13.08
CA HIS A 117 -19.79 -18.00 13.15
C HIS A 117 -20.40 -18.50 11.84
N VAL A 118 -19.98 -17.96 10.69
CA VAL A 118 -20.31 -18.53 9.38
C VAL A 118 -19.58 -19.86 9.23
N LYS A 119 -20.27 -20.87 8.69
CA LYS A 119 -19.68 -22.20 8.47
C LYS A 119 -18.38 -22.09 7.66
N PRO A 120 -17.27 -22.76 8.05
CA PRO A 120 -15.98 -22.66 7.38
C PRO A 120 -16.02 -22.91 5.86
N LEU A 121 -16.85 -23.87 5.43
CA LEU A 121 -17.03 -24.17 4.00
C LEU A 121 -17.71 -23.00 3.26
N THR A 122 -18.70 -22.35 3.88
CA THR A 122 -19.36 -21.17 3.29
C THR A 122 -18.40 -19.98 3.26
N ALA A 123 -17.68 -19.73 4.35
CA ALA A 123 -16.64 -18.69 4.42
C ALA A 123 -15.59 -18.88 3.32
N PHE A 124 -15.10 -20.08 3.10
CA PHE A 124 -14.18 -20.42 2.01
C PHE A 124 -14.78 -20.16 0.63
N LYS A 125 -16.02 -20.60 0.38
CA LYS A 125 -16.71 -20.37 -0.91
C LYS A 125 -16.92 -18.89 -1.20
N VAL A 126 -17.36 -18.13 -0.21
CA VAL A 126 -17.53 -16.67 -0.31
C VAL A 126 -16.17 -16.01 -0.63
N MET A 127 -15.12 -16.32 0.11
CA MET A 127 -13.78 -15.83 -0.13
C MET A 127 -13.31 -16.13 -1.57
N GLU A 128 -13.48 -17.38 -2.03
CA GLU A 128 -13.09 -17.78 -3.39
C GLU A 128 -13.89 -17.07 -4.48
N ASN A 129 -15.17 -16.80 -4.24
CA ASN A 129 -16.00 -16.05 -5.18
C ASN A 129 -15.59 -14.56 -5.25
N VAL A 130 -15.47 -13.92 -4.10
CA VAL A 130 -15.12 -12.50 -4.00
C VAL A 130 -13.74 -12.22 -4.59
N ARG A 131 -12.73 -13.03 -4.25
CA ARG A 131 -11.37 -12.81 -4.80
C ARG A 131 -11.27 -12.93 -6.31
N LYS A 132 -12.24 -13.57 -6.97
CA LYS A 132 -12.35 -13.73 -8.43
C LYS A 132 -13.33 -12.76 -9.08
N GLY A 133 -13.91 -11.83 -8.31
CA GLY A 133 -14.91 -10.87 -8.80
C GLY A 133 -16.26 -11.49 -9.15
N ASN A 134 -16.57 -12.65 -8.57
CA ASN A 134 -17.82 -13.37 -8.83
C ASN A 134 -18.96 -12.99 -7.88
N GLY A 135 -18.78 -12.00 -7.01
CA GLY A 135 -19.74 -11.64 -5.97
C GLY A 135 -19.88 -12.72 -4.90
N LEU A 136 -21.05 -12.81 -4.26
CA LEU A 136 -21.28 -13.73 -3.14
C LEU A 136 -21.87 -15.08 -3.55
N GLU A 137 -22.65 -15.10 -4.64
CA GLU A 137 -23.62 -16.19 -4.91
C GLU A 137 -23.23 -17.12 -6.06
N LYS A 138 -22.09 -16.94 -6.71
CA LYS A 138 -21.70 -17.84 -7.78
C LYS A 138 -21.58 -19.28 -7.28
N GLY A 139 -22.43 -20.15 -7.82
CA GLY A 139 -22.50 -21.57 -7.48
C GLY A 139 -23.26 -21.90 -6.19
N ASN A 140 -23.79 -20.93 -5.45
CA ASN A 140 -24.69 -21.15 -4.31
C ASN A 140 -25.47 -19.87 -3.99
N SER A 141 -26.76 -19.86 -4.30
CA SER A 141 -27.67 -18.74 -4.05
C SER A 141 -27.96 -18.44 -2.57
N ASN A 142 -27.51 -19.29 -1.65
CA ASN A 142 -27.79 -19.13 -0.22
C ASN A 142 -26.65 -18.45 0.56
N ASN A 143 -25.49 -18.18 -0.07
CA ASN A 143 -24.37 -17.59 0.65
C ASN A 143 -24.74 -16.26 1.31
N ARG A 144 -25.41 -15.35 0.58
CA ARG A 144 -25.83 -14.06 1.11
C ARG A 144 -26.74 -14.22 2.33
N LYS A 145 -27.74 -15.11 2.24
CA LYS A 145 -28.65 -15.39 3.34
C LYS A 145 -27.91 -15.94 4.56
N GLU A 146 -26.95 -16.84 4.38
CA GLU A 146 -26.13 -17.36 5.48
C GLU A 146 -25.32 -16.25 6.18
N LEU A 147 -24.84 -15.25 5.44
CA LEU A 147 -24.13 -14.10 6.01
C LEU A 147 -25.10 -13.21 6.81
N GLU A 148 -26.30 -12.95 6.29
CA GLU A 148 -27.34 -12.16 6.93
C GLU A 148 -27.84 -12.85 8.22
N ASP A 149 -28.09 -14.15 8.17
CA ASP A 149 -28.48 -14.98 9.33
C ASP A 149 -27.40 -14.99 10.43
N ALA A 150 -26.12 -14.97 10.03
CA ALA A 150 -24.97 -14.83 10.92
C ALA A 150 -24.72 -13.39 11.40
N ARG A 151 -25.59 -12.43 11.04
CA ARG A 151 -25.48 -11.01 11.38
C ARG A 151 -24.18 -10.35 10.94
N VAL A 152 -23.63 -10.78 9.81
CA VAL A 152 -22.47 -10.11 9.19
C VAL A 152 -22.88 -8.68 8.83
N PRO A 153 -22.11 -7.65 9.23
CA PRO A 153 -22.49 -6.26 8.99
C PRO A 153 -22.66 -5.94 7.49
N GLN A 154 -23.64 -5.10 7.17
CA GLN A 154 -23.95 -4.74 5.79
C GLN A 154 -22.76 -4.12 5.05
N TRP A 155 -21.93 -3.30 5.72
CA TRP A 155 -20.74 -2.71 5.10
C TRP A 155 -19.77 -3.78 4.58
N PHE A 156 -19.69 -4.92 5.29
CA PHE A 156 -18.81 -6.01 4.87
C PHE A 156 -19.36 -6.72 3.63
N ILE A 157 -20.67 -6.98 3.62
CA ILE A 157 -21.37 -7.55 2.46
C ILE A 157 -21.21 -6.64 1.24
N ASP A 158 -21.45 -5.33 1.42
CA ASP A 158 -21.33 -4.32 0.35
C ASP A 158 -19.88 -4.23 -0.17
N SER A 159 -18.90 -4.32 0.72
CA SER A 159 -17.47 -4.35 0.34
C SER A 159 -17.15 -5.58 -0.50
N CYS A 160 -17.61 -6.76 -0.09
CA CYS A 160 -17.43 -8.00 -0.86
C CYS A 160 -18.04 -7.92 -2.26
N LEU A 161 -19.18 -7.25 -2.43
CA LEU A 161 -19.85 -7.10 -3.74
C LEU A 161 -19.11 -6.15 -4.69
N LYS A 162 -18.37 -5.18 -4.16
CA LYS A 162 -17.58 -4.23 -4.95
C LYS A 162 -16.25 -4.82 -5.46
N ILE A 163 -15.66 -5.73 -4.69
CA ILE A 163 -14.33 -6.28 -4.96
C ILE A 163 -14.35 -7.15 -6.22
N SER A 164 -13.41 -6.89 -7.12
CA SER A 164 -13.25 -7.66 -8.36
C SER A 164 -12.04 -8.60 -8.34
N TYR A 165 -11.03 -8.29 -7.51
CA TYR A 165 -9.86 -9.16 -7.33
C TYR A 165 -9.17 -8.91 -6.01
N LEU A 166 -8.72 -10.00 -5.34
CA LEU A 166 -7.93 -9.97 -4.10
C LEU A 166 -6.73 -10.87 -4.14
N PHE A 167 -5.63 -10.36 -3.60
CA PHE A 167 -4.40 -11.12 -3.37
C PHE A 167 -4.43 -11.88 -2.03
N PRO A 168 -3.58 -12.93 -1.87
CA PRO A 168 -3.38 -13.57 -0.57
C PRO A 168 -2.54 -12.70 0.37
N ARG A 169 -2.81 -12.79 1.68
CA ARG A 169 -2.07 -12.06 2.72
C ARG A 169 -0.57 -12.40 2.70
N ALA A 170 -0.21 -13.66 2.47
CA ALA A 170 1.19 -14.10 2.41
C ALA A 170 1.99 -13.36 1.33
N HIS A 171 1.38 -13.08 0.18
CA HIS A 171 1.98 -12.25 -0.88
C HIS A 171 2.26 -10.83 -0.37
N ALA A 172 1.26 -10.17 0.22
CA ALA A 172 1.43 -8.82 0.78
C ALA A 172 2.53 -8.78 1.85
N VAL A 173 2.56 -9.75 2.77
CA VAL A 173 3.60 -9.86 3.81
C VAL A 173 5.00 -9.94 3.18
N ALA A 174 5.21 -10.80 2.19
CA ALA A 174 6.52 -10.97 1.56
C ALA A 174 7.05 -9.67 0.94
N TYR A 175 6.20 -8.94 0.21
CA TYR A 175 6.58 -7.68 -0.41
C TYR A 175 6.78 -6.55 0.61
N VAL A 176 5.95 -6.49 1.65
CA VAL A 176 6.13 -5.51 2.73
C VAL A 176 7.42 -5.77 3.52
N MET A 177 7.76 -7.03 3.79
CA MET A 177 9.05 -7.39 4.40
C MET A 177 10.23 -6.86 3.58
N MET A 178 10.21 -7.04 2.26
CA MET A 178 11.24 -6.52 1.36
C MET A 178 11.26 -4.99 1.39
N ALA A 179 10.12 -4.35 1.24
CA ALA A 179 10.01 -2.89 1.23
C ALA A 179 10.48 -2.27 2.54
N PHE A 180 10.13 -2.87 3.68
CA PHE A 180 10.55 -2.40 5.01
C PHE A 180 12.07 -2.50 5.20
N ARG A 181 12.68 -3.58 4.76
CA ARG A 181 14.15 -3.73 4.80
C ARG A 181 14.85 -2.67 3.94
N ILE A 182 14.32 -2.38 2.76
CA ILE A 182 14.84 -1.32 1.89
C ILE A 182 14.62 0.07 2.54
N ALA A 183 13.47 0.28 3.18
CA ALA A 183 13.18 1.49 3.94
C ALA A 183 14.18 1.73 5.09
N TRP A 184 14.59 0.66 5.79
CA TRP A 184 15.61 0.73 6.81
C TRP A 184 16.94 1.26 6.25
N PHE A 185 17.40 0.77 5.09
CA PHE A 185 18.59 1.30 4.44
C PHE A 185 18.43 2.77 4.06
N LYS A 186 17.26 3.17 3.59
CA LYS A 186 16.98 4.57 3.27
C LYS A 186 17.13 5.50 4.47
N VAL A 187 16.79 5.03 5.67
CA VAL A 187 16.88 5.79 6.93
C VAL A 187 18.28 5.78 7.52
N TYR A 188 18.94 4.61 7.57
CA TYR A 188 20.18 4.42 8.31
C TYR A 188 21.44 4.44 7.44
N GLU A 189 21.32 4.09 6.16
CA GLU A 189 22.41 4.00 5.19
C GLU A 189 22.04 4.70 3.87
N PRO A 190 21.65 6.00 3.92
CA PRO A 190 21.08 6.70 2.77
C PRO A 190 22.00 6.73 1.56
N LEU A 191 23.32 6.85 1.74
CA LEU A 191 24.27 6.84 0.62
C LEU A 191 24.24 5.51 -0.12
N ALA A 192 24.22 4.38 0.60
CA ALA A 192 24.15 3.06 0.01
C ALA A 192 22.80 2.84 -0.70
N TYR A 193 21.70 3.27 -0.06
CA TYR A 193 20.37 3.20 -0.63
C TYR A 193 20.27 3.97 -1.96
N TYR A 194 20.67 5.25 -1.98
CA TYR A 194 20.57 6.07 -3.18
C TYR A 194 21.57 5.67 -4.27
N ALA A 195 22.78 5.21 -3.92
CA ALA A 195 23.71 4.66 -4.89
C ALA A 195 23.10 3.44 -5.60
N ALA A 196 22.54 2.49 -4.85
CA ALA A 196 21.87 1.33 -5.43
C ALA A 196 20.63 1.71 -6.25
N TYR A 197 19.78 2.59 -5.70
CA TYR A 197 18.56 3.05 -6.37
C TYR A 197 18.86 3.70 -7.72
N PHE A 198 19.78 4.65 -7.76
CA PHE A 198 20.13 5.35 -8.99
C PHE A 198 20.88 4.46 -9.98
N THR A 199 21.73 3.55 -9.52
CA THR A 199 22.41 2.60 -10.39
C THR A 199 21.41 1.67 -11.10
N ILE A 200 20.49 1.09 -10.35
CA ILE A 200 19.49 0.15 -10.89
C ILE A 200 18.47 0.88 -11.80
N ARG A 201 18.13 2.13 -11.48
CA ARG A 201 17.14 2.91 -12.21
C ARG A 201 17.74 3.75 -13.36
N ALA A 202 19.06 3.74 -13.57
CA ALA A 202 19.73 4.53 -14.61
C ALA A 202 19.25 4.17 -16.02
N GLU A 203 18.91 2.90 -16.27
CA GLU A 203 18.38 2.48 -17.57
C GLU A 203 16.87 2.75 -17.66
N GLY A 204 16.49 3.84 -18.33
CA GLY A 204 15.12 4.16 -18.72
C GLY A 204 14.25 4.89 -17.68
N ALA A 205 14.71 5.07 -16.44
CA ALA A 205 13.91 5.73 -15.42
C ALA A 205 14.33 7.17 -15.10
N PHE A 206 15.58 7.55 -15.36
CA PHE A 206 16.07 8.92 -15.15
C PHE A 206 17.35 9.22 -15.94
N ASN A 207 17.64 10.50 -16.15
CA ASN A 207 18.87 10.96 -16.81
C ASN A 207 19.96 11.25 -15.77
N ALA A 208 20.90 10.31 -15.58
CA ALA A 208 21.99 10.44 -14.62
C ALA A 208 22.86 11.70 -14.87
N ALA A 209 23.10 12.07 -16.13
CA ALA A 209 23.87 13.25 -16.48
C ALA A 209 23.20 14.55 -16.01
N VAL A 210 21.88 14.62 -16.05
CA VAL A 210 21.12 15.76 -15.54
C VAL A 210 21.23 15.86 -14.02
N ILE A 211 21.14 14.72 -13.32
CA ILE A 211 21.25 14.68 -11.85
C ILE A 211 22.64 15.13 -11.39
N LEU A 212 23.69 14.64 -12.03
CA LEU A 212 25.07 14.97 -11.68
C LEU A 212 25.44 16.45 -11.93
N ARG A 213 24.73 17.14 -12.83
CA ARG A 213 24.92 18.58 -13.07
C ARG A 213 24.27 19.50 -12.04
N GLY A 214 23.58 18.95 -11.06
CA GLY A 214 23.00 19.67 -9.93
C GLY A 214 21.61 20.26 -10.18
N LEU A 215 21.12 21.00 -9.20
CA LEU A 215 19.72 21.41 -9.06
C LEU A 215 19.18 22.23 -10.25
N ALA A 216 20.00 23.13 -10.82
CA ALA A 216 19.59 23.95 -11.98
C ALA A 216 19.29 23.06 -13.22
N SER A 217 20.13 22.07 -13.48
CA SER A 217 19.94 21.12 -14.58
C SER A 217 18.70 20.24 -14.34
N GLN A 218 18.49 19.80 -13.11
CA GLN A 218 17.32 19.00 -12.73
C GLN A 218 16.02 19.80 -12.91
N SER A 219 15.99 21.04 -12.46
CA SER A 219 14.82 21.93 -12.61
C SER A 219 14.49 22.21 -14.08
N ALA A 220 15.51 22.47 -14.90
CA ALA A 220 15.35 22.69 -16.33
C ALA A 220 14.78 21.44 -17.05
N GLU A 221 15.31 20.26 -16.74
CA GLU A 221 14.83 19.00 -17.32
C GLU A 221 13.41 18.66 -16.86
N LEU A 222 13.06 18.92 -15.59
CA LEU A 222 11.71 18.73 -15.09
C LEU A 222 10.71 19.64 -15.82
N ALA A 223 11.06 20.90 -16.02
CA ALA A 223 10.26 21.84 -16.81
C ALA A 223 10.06 21.35 -18.25
N ARG A 224 11.15 20.85 -18.88
CA ARG A 224 11.09 20.27 -20.23
C ARG A 224 10.15 19.06 -20.28
N ILE A 225 10.26 18.12 -19.35
CA ILE A 225 9.41 16.92 -19.27
C ILE A 225 7.95 17.32 -19.12
N ASN A 226 7.66 18.27 -18.20
CA ASN A 226 6.28 18.73 -17.95
C ASN A 226 5.66 19.47 -19.15
N SER A 227 6.49 19.98 -20.08
CA SER A 227 6.02 20.63 -21.31
C SER A 227 5.71 19.65 -22.45
N LEU A 228 6.09 18.37 -22.32
CA LEU A 228 5.81 17.37 -23.32
C LEU A 228 4.33 17.00 -23.30
N PRO A 229 3.69 16.78 -24.49
CA PRO A 229 2.33 16.30 -24.55
C PRO A 229 2.26 14.92 -23.87
N HIS A 230 1.26 14.73 -23.00
CA HIS A 230 1.00 13.42 -22.42
C HIS A 230 0.71 12.42 -23.56
N PRO A 231 1.33 11.24 -23.57
CA PRO A 231 0.93 10.19 -24.50
C PRO A 231 -0.55 9.85 -24.23
N MET A 232 -1.33 9.88 -25.27
CA MET A 232 -2.73 9.45 -25.26
C MET A 232 -2.83 7.95 -25.00
#